data_f0fdae8c4cad1058f5f35f3fad5eaf70
#
_entry.id   f0fdae8c4cad1058f5f35f3fad5eaf70
#
_cell.length_a   1.000
_cell.length_b   1.000
_cell.length_c   1.000
_cell.angle_alpha   90.00
_cell.angle_beta   90.00
_cell.angle_gamma   90.00
#
_symmetry.space_group_name_H-M   'P 1'
#
loop_
_entity.id
_entity.type
_entity.pdbx_description
1 polymer ?
#
loop_
_entity_poly.entity_id
_entity_poly.type
_entity_poly.pdbx_seq_one_letter_code
_entity_poly.pdbx_strand_id
1 'polypeptide(L)'
;MTIDDNAPEVVVVGSTNADLLARVRVHPAPGETLLGRSVDVLPGGKGANQAVAAARLGARTAFIGAVGQDTFAPAALSGLRAAGVDLTGLAELPGATGIALVTVADDGENAIVVIPGANGSMDAEAVGRHADLIRSGRVLVLQGEIPRSGAEAAARAAREAGVRLVFNLAPVIEVDPDTLRQADPLVVNEHEAAAALAALDGSGTPAPITGPADEDRVAQALVEHGLRSVVVTIGAHGALVARAGEALTRVPSPRVRAVDTTGAGDAFVGALAHRLARGDDLVTAARLAARVGAYAVGRAGAQPSYPEAGDPLPAVEEQG
;
A
#
# COMPACT_ATOMS: atom_id res chain seq x y z
N MET A 1 -30.51 -4.40 2.88
CA MET A 1 -29.71 -3.32 3.47
C MET A 1 -29.58 -2.25 2.41
N THR A 2 -30.21 -1.10 2.57
CA THR A 2 -30.05 0.04 1.64
C THR A 2 -28.63 0.52 1.79
N ILE A 3 -27.84 0.43 0.73
CA ILE A 3 -26.49 1.00 0.67
C ILE A 3 -26.69 2.52 0.70
N ASP A 4 -26.11 3.17 1.70
CA ASP A 4 -26.05 4.64 1.73
C ASP A 4 -25.13 5.08 0.56
N ASP A 5 -25.72 5.78 -0.42
CA ASP A 5 -24.99 6.25 -1.60
C ASP A 5 -23.83 7.22 -1.25
N ASN A 6 -23.80 7.75 -0.03
CA ASN A 6 -22.75 8.60 0.48
C ASN A 6 -21.65 7.85 1.27
N ALA A 7 -21.85 6.56 1.60
CA ALA A 7 -20.85 5.78 2.33
C ALA A 7 -19.56 5.63 1.51
N PRO A 8 -18.37 5.58 2.16
CA PRO A 8 -17.12 5.34 1.47
C PRO A 8 -17.11 3.97 0.78
N GLU A 9 -16.56 3.90 -0.42
CA GLU A 9 -16.32 2.63 -1.13
C GLU A 9 -15.05 1.96 -0.59
N VAL A 10 -14.02 2.78 -0.32
CA VAL A 10 -12.72 2.33 0.20
C VAL A 10 -12.44 3.07 1.50
N VAL A 11 -12.14 2.34 2.56
CA VAL A 11 -11.63 2.88 3.82
C VAL A 11 -10.17 2.45 3.94
N VAL A 12 -9.28 3.39 4.17
CA VAL A 12 -7.86 3.11 4.39
C VAL A 12 -7.52 3.41 5.83
N VAL A 13 -6.98 2.43 6.55
CA VAL A 13 -6.40 2.63 7.89
C VAL A 13 -4.89 2.48 7.75
N GLY A 14 -4.13 3.54 8.00
CA GLY A 14 -2.69 3.50 7.74
C GLY A 14 -1.95 4.78 8.05
N SER A 15 -0.73 4.83 7.57
CA SER A 15 0.23 5.91 7.77
C SER A 15 0.00 7.10 6.84
N THR A 16 0.43 8.28 7.30
CA THR A 16 0.70 9.44 6.47
C THR A 16 1.99 10.11 6.92
N ASN A 17 2.88 10.43 5.99
CA ASN A 17 4.22 10.97 6.25
C ASN A 17 4.47 12.25 5.46
N ALA A 18 5.39 13.06 5.96
CA ALA A 18 6.13 14.00 5.14
C ALA A 18 7.44 13.32 4.70
N ASP A 19 7.60 13.08 3.40
CA ASP A 19 8.81 12.48 2.85
C ASP A 19 9.82 13.57 2.53
N LEU A 20 10.96 13.59 3.24
CA LEU A 20 12.07 14.51 3.02
C LEU A 20 13.06 13.87 2.05
N LEU A 21 12.94 14.24 0.77
CA LEU A 21 13.73 13.68 -0.32
C LEU A 21 14.97 14.54 -0.58
N ALA A 22 16.11 14.08 -0.10
CA ALA A 22 17.41 14.72 -0.30
C ALA A 22 18.16 14.11 -1.49
N ARG A 23 18.55 14.95 -2.46
CA ARG A 23 19.36 14.52 -3.59
C ARG A 23 20.83 14.69 -3.27
N VAL A 24 21.59 13.62 -3.42
CA VAL A 24 23.03 13.55 -3.13
C VAL A 24 23.79 12.99 -4.34
N ARG A 25 25.08 13.22 -4.42
CA ARG A 25 25.92 12.61 -5.47
C ARG A 25 26.13 11.11 -5.22
N VAL A 26 26.31 10.75 -3.96
CA VAL A 26 26.57 9.40 -3.46
C VAL A 26 26.08 9.33 -2.01
N HIS A 27 25.67 8.17 -1.52
CA HIS A 27 25.32 8.02 -0.12
C HIS A 27 26.56 8.21 0.78
N PRO A 28 26.42 8.94 1.93
CA PRO A 28 27.53 9.13 2.85
C PRO A 28 27.94 7.80 3.50
N ALA A 29 29.25 7.57 3.59
CA ALA A 29 29.76 6.50 4.43
C ALA A 29 29.65 6.87 5.94
N PRO A 30 29.70 5.88 6.85
CA PRO A 30 29.69 6.17 8.28
C PRO A 30 30.79 7.21 8.67
N GLY A 31 30.33 8.31 9.30
CA GLY A 31 31.23 9.42 9.69
C GLY A 31 31.50 10.46 8.59
N GLU A 32 31.04 10.27 7.37
CA GLU A 32 31.23 11.22 6.27
C GLU A 32 30.16 12.31 6.28
N THR A 33 30.55 13.54 5.92
CA THR A 33 29.63 14.65 5.67
C THR A 33 29.66 15.02 4.20
N LEU A 34 28.51 14.99 3.54
CA LEU A 34 28.36 15.38 2.13
C LEU A 34 27.49 16.62 2.01
N LEU A 35 27.75 17.41 0.94
CA LEU A 35 26.85 18.48 0.53
C LEU A 35 25.76 17.89 -0.39
N GLY A 36 24.50 17.98 0.03
CA GLY A 36 23.36 17.67 -0.82
C GLY A 36 23.13 18.73 -1.89
N ARG A 37 22.32 18.40 -2.92
CA ARG A 37 21.97 19.30 -4.01
C ARG A 37 20.64 20.02 -3.76
N SER A 38 19.67 19.30 -3.23
CA SER A 38 18.34 19.83 -2.92
C SER A 38 17.67 18.96 -1.87
N VAL A 39 16.63 19.51 -1.25
CA VAL A 39 15.66 18.77 -0.45
C VAL A 39 14.26 19.18 -0.87
N ASP A 40 13.41 18.20 -1.10
CA ASP A 40 11.99 18.37 -1.36
C ASP A 40 11.21 17.76 -0.19
N VAL A 41 10.07 18.37 0.18
CA VAL A 41 9.15 17.82 1.17
C VAL A 41 7.87 17.41 0.43
N LEU A 42 7.63 16.12 0.35
CA LEU A 42 6.55 15.53 -0.42
C LEU A 42 5.56 14.79 0.50
N PRO A 43 4.27 14.69 0.10
CA PRO A 43 3.34 13.83 0.81
C PRO A 43 3.69 12.36 0.57
N GLY A 44 3.68 11.57 1.66
CA GLY A 44 4.01 10.15 1.64
C GLY A 44 3.26 9.33 2.68
N GLY A 45 3.81 8.17 2.99
CA GLY A 45 3.17 7.14 3.82
C GLY A 45 2.27 6.22 3.00
N LYS A 46 2.45 4.90 3.16
CA LYS A 46 1.72 3.90 2.35
C LYS A 46 0.22 4.04 2.43
N GLY A 47 -0.33 4.30 3.63
CA GLY A 47 -1.76 4.51 3.80
C GLY A 47 -2.27 5.69 3.00
N ALA A 48 -1.63 6.86 3.12
CA ALA A 48 -2.00 8.05 2.37
C ALA A 48 -1.82 7.86 0.86
N ASN A 49 -0.73 7.21 0.42
CA ASN A 49 -0.47 6.91 -0.98
C ASN A 49 -1.60 6.05 -1.59
N GLN A 50 -1.99 4.97 -0.91
CA GLN A 50 -3.04 4.05 -1.38
C GLN A 50 -4.42 4.71 -1.38
N ALA A 51 -4.72 5.55 -0.38
CA ALA A 51 -5.94 6.34 -0.32
C ALA A 51 -6.03 7.34 -1.48
N VAL A 52 -4.96 8.07 -1.75
CA VAL A 52 -4.87 9.01 -2.88
C VAL A 52 -5.03 8.29 -4.22
N ALA A 53 -4.36 7.14 -4.40
CA ALA A 53 -4.48 6.36 -5.63
C ALA A 53 -5.92 5.88 -5.88
N ALA A 54 -6.62 5.38 -4.85
CA ALA A 54 -8.01 4.97 -4.97
C ALA A 54 -8.95 6.16 -5.28
N ALA A 55 -8.76 7.29 -4.57
CA ALA A 55 -9.59 8.48 -4.73
C ALA A 55 -9.44 9.11 -6.11
N ARG A 56 -8.20 9.26 -6.63
CA ARG A 56 -7.94 9.79 -7.98
C ARG A 56 -8.59 8.96 -9.09
N LEU A 57 -8.72 7.66 -8.89
CA LEU A 57 -9.42 6.78 -9.82
C LEU A 57 -10.94 6.85 -9.67
N GLY A 58 -11.47 7.68 -8.77
CA GLY A 58 -12.88 7.97 -8.60
C GLY A 58 -13.58 7.14 -7.51
N ALA A 59 -12.85 6.48 -6.59
CA ALA A 59 -13.44 5.87 -5.42
C ALA A 59 -13.78 6.94 -4.36
N ARG A 60 -14.96 6.86 -3.74
CA ARG A 60 -15.22 7.58 -2.49
C ARG A 60 -14.35 6.93 -1.40
N THR A 61 -13.30 7.64 -0.99
CA THR A 61 -12.27 7.11 -0.10
C THR A 61 -12.27 7.87 1.22
N ALA A 62 -12.26 7.14 2.33
CA ALA A 62 -12.03 7.69 3.67
C ALA A 62 -10.68 7.20 4.20
N PHE A 63 -10.02 8.05 4.97
CA PHE A 63 -8.73 7.77 5.59
C PHE A 63 -8.80 7.85 7.11
N ILE A 64 -8.30 6.81 7.79
CA ILE A 64 -8.13 6.74 9.24
C ILE A 64 -6.64 6.67 9.52
N GLY A 65 -6.12 7.66 10.23
CA GLY A 65 -4.69 7.78 10.53
C GLY A 65 -4.41 8.94 11.46
N ALA A 66 -3.15 9.31 11.61
CA ALA A 66 -2.77 10.41 12.48
C ALA A 66 -1.62 11.25 11.92
N VAL A 67 -1.63 12.55 12.23
CA VAL A 67 -0.52 13.49 12.06
C VAL A 67 -0.16 14.15 13.36
N GLY A 68 1.05 14.67 13.46
CA GLY A 68 1.49 15.50 14.56
C GLY A 68 1.01 16.95 14.46
N GLN A 69 1.12 17.69 15.54
CA GLN A 69 0.89 19.13 15.58
C GLN A 69 2.20 19.88 15.30
N ASP A 70 2.71 19.71 14.07
CA ASP A 70 3.98 20.28 13.63
C ASP A 70 3.90 20.88 12.23
N THR A 71 5.01 21.44 11.75
CA THR A 71 5.11 22.08 10.43
C THR A 71 5.08 21.10 9.25
N PHE A 72 5.20 19.79 9.49
CA PHE A 72 5.18 18.75 8.45
C PHE A 72 3.76 18.23 8.16
N ALA A 73 2.83 18.34 9.12
CA ALA A 73 1.46 17.88 8.94
C ALA A 73 0.76 18.43 7.67
N PRO A 74 0.86 19.73 7.33
CA PRO A 74 0.27 20.25 6.09
C PRO A 74 0.79 19.57 4.84
N ALA A 75 2.11 19.28 4.76
CA ALA A 75 2.73 18.60 3.63
C ALA A 75 2.26 17.14 3.54
N ALA A 76 2.26 16.40 4.66
CA ALA A 76 1.79 15.03 4.74
C ALA A 76 0.34 14.86 4.27
N LEU A 77 -0.53 15.84 4.56
CA LEU A 77 -1.96 15.81 4.22
C LEU A 77 -2.29 16.39 2.83
N SER A 78 -1.33 17.02 2.16
CA SER A 78 -1.60 17.79 0.94
C SER A 78 -2.22 16.94 -0.17
N GLY A 79 -1.72 15.73 -0.41
CA GLY A 79 -2.23 14.84 -1.42
C GLY A 79 -3.62 14.26 -1.08
N LEU A 80 -3.84 13.86 0.17
CA LEU A 80 -5.16 13.39 0.64
C LEU A 80 -6.24 14.46 0.45
N ARG A 81 -5.93 15.72 0.81
CA ARG A 81 -6.84 16.85 0.63
C ARG A 81 -7.10 17.15 -0.85
N ALA A 82 -6.04 17.17 -1.65
CA ALA A 82 -6.16 17.43 -3.09
C ALA A 82 -6.98 16.36 -3.83
N ALA A 83 -6.89 15.10 -3.39
CA ALA A 83 -7.66 14.00 -3.96
C ALA A 83 -9.10 13.89 -3.40
N GLY A 84 -9.51 14.80 -2.49
CA GLY A 84 -10.86 14.79 -1.92
C GLY A 84 -11.15 13.59 -0.98
N VAL A 85 -10.11 13.04 -0.35
CA VAL A 85 -10.27 11.95 0.62
C VAL A 85 -10.99 12.46 1.86
N ASP A 86 -11.98 11.71 2.35
CA ASP A 86 -12.64 12.01 3.62
C ASP A 86 -11.66 11.79 4.80
N LEU A 87 -11.38 12.85 5.54
CA LEU A 87 -10.45 12.88 6.66
C LEU A 87 -11.16 12.90 8.03
N THR A 88 -12.42 12.52 8.12
CA THR A 88 -13.15 12.46 9.40
C THR A 88 -12.55 11.47 10.39
N GLY A 89 -11.79 10.48 9.89
CA GLY A 89 -11.01 9.52 10.67
C GLY A 89 -9.59 9.96 11.01
N LEU A 90 -9.18 11.19 10.64
CA LEU A 90 -7.83 11.69 10.92
C LEU A 90 -7.72 12.28 12.32
N ALA A 91 -6.71 11.85 13.09
CA ALA A 91 -6.35 12.44 14.38
C ALA A 91 -5.17 13.41 14.23
N GLU A 92 -5.28 14.57 14.86
CA GLU A 92 -4.15 15.49 15.06
C GLU A 92 -3.66 15.34 16.50
N LEU A 93 -2.46 14.80 16.70
CA LEU A 93 -1.92 14.43 18.00
C LEU A 93 -0.76 15.34 18.40
N PRO A 94 -0.54 15.59 19.72
CA PRO A 94 0.68 16.23 20.15
C PRO A 94 1.92 15.44 19.72
N GLY A 95 2.96 16.13 19.23
CA GLY A 95 4.21 15.52 18.79
C GLY A 95 4.43 15.63 17.29
N ALA A 96 5.33 14.80 16.77
CA ALA A 96 5.77 14.88 15.39
C ALA A 96 4.87 14.07 14.44
N THR A 97 4.66 14.60 13.24
CA THR A 97 4.13 13.86 12.08
C THR A 97 5.11 12.75 11.68
N GLY A 98 4.62 11.67 11.09
CA GLY A 98 5.46 10.64 10.47
C GLY A 98 6.37 11.24 9.40
N ILE A 99 7.62 10.81 9.36
CA ILE A 99 8.62 11.31 8.41
C ILE A 99 9.33 10.12 7.74
N ALA A 100 9.54 10.19 6.42
CA ALA A 100 10.51 9.38 5.74
C ALA A 100 11.70 10.27 5.32
N LEU A 101 12.90 9.92 5.80
CA LEU A 101 14.15 10.51 5.31
C LEU A 101 14.61 9.68 4.12
N VAL A 102 14.52 10.25 2.94
CA VAL A 102 14.88 9.58 1.68
C VAL A 102 16.10 10.27 1.08
N THR A 103 17.20 9.54 0.92
CA THR A 103 18.33 10.02 0.13
C THR A 103 18.34 9.31 -1.21
N VAL A 104 18.51 10.06 -2.30
CA VAL A 104 18.59 9.53 -3.67
C VAL A 104 19.93 9.95 -4.26
N ALA A 105 20.75 8.98 -4.64
CA ALA A 105 22.05 9.18 -5.26
C ALA A 105 21.93 9.31 -6.80
N ASP A 106 23.01 9.78 -7.45
CA ASP A 106 23.02 10.00 -8.92
C ASP A 106 22.88 8.71 -9.74
N ASP A 107 23.22 7.56 -9.16
CA ASP A 107 23.03 6.23 -9.77
C ASP A 107 21.60 5.72 -9.66
N GLY A 108 20.72 6.46 -8.96
CA GLY A 108 19.33 6.10 -8.74
C GLY A 108 19.07 5.25 -7.50
N GLU A 109 20.11 4.83 -6.79
CA GLU A 109 19.96 4.11 -5.51
C GLU A 109 19.34 5.03 -4.45
N ASN A 110 18.50 4.46 -3.61
CA ASN A 110 17.88 5.18 -2.50
C ASN A 110 18.18 4.50 -1.15
N ALA A 111 18.21 5.32 -0.10
CA ALA A 111 18.24 4.87 1.28
C ALA A 111 17.14 5.59 2.05
N ILE A 112 16.35 4.82 2.81
CA ILE A 112 15.14 5.31 3.46
C ILE A 112 15.19 4.98 4.94
N VAL A 113 14.92 6.00 5.78
CA VAL A 113 14.69 5.82 7.22
C VAL A 113 13.29 6.35 7.53
N VAL A 114 12.43 5.49 8.06
CA VAL A 114 11.08 5.87 8.46
C VAL A 114 11.02 6.13 9.96
N ILE A 115 10.47 7.27 10.34
CA ILE A 115 10.20 7.68 11.72
C ILE A 115 8.68 7.72 11.86
N PRO A 116 8.06 6.80 12.63
CA PRO A 116 6.61 6.66 12.67
C PRO A 116 5.88 7.91 13.14
N GLY A 117 6.43 8.67 14.10
CA GLY A 117 5.74 9.83 14.66
C GLY A 117 4.33 9.47 15.13
N ALA A 118 3.34 10.29 14.77
CA ALA A 118 1.94 10.10 15.13
C ALA A 118 1.34 8.79 14.61
N ASN A 119 1.86 8.21 13.51
CA ASN A 119 1.41 6.89 13.02
C ASN A 119 1.60 5.81 14.08
N GLY A 120 2.64 5.92 14.92
CA GLY A 120 2.90 5.00 16.03
C GLY A 120 1.84 5.01 17.13
N SER A 121 0.93 5.99 17.13
CA SER A 121 -0.19 6.10 18.08
C SER A 121 -1.49 5.48 17.55
N MET A 122 -1.49 4.94 16.33
CA MET A 122 -2.66 4.30 15.72
C MET A 122 -2.82 2.85 16.22
N ASP A 123 -2.95 2.68 17.53
CA ASP A 123 -3.15 1.41 18.21
C ASP A 123 -4.61 0.92 18.16
N ALA A 124 -4.91 -0.16 18.88
CA ALA A 124 -6.25 -0.76 18.89
C ALA A 124 -7.34 0.19 19.41
N GLU A 125 -7.02 1.04 20.40
CA GLU A 125 -7.97 2.02 20.94
C GLU A 125 -8.20 3.15 19.94
N ALA A 126 -7.14 3.70 19.36
CA ALA A 126 -7.22 4.77 18.37
C ALA A 126 -8.03 4.34 17.14
N VAL A 127 -7.76 3.17 16.59
CA VAL A 127 -8.49 2.61 15.44
C VAL A 127 -9.93 2.24 15.85
N GLY A 128 -10.12 1.69 17.03
CA GLY A 128 -11.44 1.30 17.57
C GLY A 128 -12.45 2.45 17.64
N ARG A 129 -11.99 3.68 17.85
CA ARG A 129 -12.85 4.89 17.83
C ARG A 129 -13.49 5.14 16.46
N HIS A 130 -12.93 4.60 15.39
CA HIS A 130 -13.40 4.74 14.02
C HIS A 130 -13.99 3.44 13.44
N ALA A 131 -14.35 2.47 14.29
CA ALA A 131 -14.88 1.18 13.85
C ALA A 131 -16.13 1.31 12.98
N ASP A 132 -17.00 2.29 13.24
CA ASP A 132 -18.20 2.50 12.43
C ASP A 132 -17.87 3.00 11.02
N LEU A 133 -16.85 3.85 10.87
CA LEU A 133 -16.36 4.27 9.57
C LEU A 133 -15.78 3.06 8.79
N ILE A 134 -15.03 2.18 9.46
CA ILE A 134 -14.54 0.94 8.83
C ILE A 134 -15.69 0.07 8.36
N ARG A 135 -16.71 -0.13 9.22
CA ARG A 135 -17.89 -0.95 8.92
C ARG A 135 -18.77 -0.41 7.80
N SER A 136 -18.71 0.89 7.53
CA SER A 136 -19.49 1.53 6.45
C SER A 136 -18.88 1.34 5.07
N GLY A 137 -17.59 0.97 4.97
CA GLY A 137 -16.88 0.75 3.71
C GLY A 137 -17.24 -0.56 3.02
N ARG A 138 -16.91 -0.66 1.74
CA ARG A 138 -16.97 -1.93 0.99
C ARG A 138 -15.66 -2.70 1.04
N VAL A 139 -14.54 -1.95 1.04
CA VAL A 139 -13.18 -2.46 1.12
C VAL A 139 -12.42 -1.70 2.18
N LEU A 140 -11.77 -2.43 3.08
CA LEU A 140 -10.74 -1.91 3.99
C LEU A 140 -9.37 -2.18 3.39
N VAL A 141 -8.48 -1.18 3.42
CA VAL A 141 -7.07 -1.31 3.02
C VAL A 141 -6.18 -1.09 4.24
N LEU A 142 -5.26 -2.02 4.48
CA LEU A 142 -4.25 -1.97 5.55
C LEU A 142 -2.84 -2.09 5.01
N GLN A 143 -1.86 -1.57 5.76
CA GLN A 143 -0.42 -1.71 5.51
C GLN A 143 0.33 -1.98 6.81
N GLY A 144 1.67 -2.16 6.73
CA GLY A 144 2.53 -2.44 7.88
C GLY A 144 3.16 -1.20 8.54
N GLU A 145 2.61 0.01 8.39
CA GLU A 145 3.23 1.24 8.93
C GLU A 145 2.50 1.84 10.14
N ILE A 146 1.57 1.09 10.72
CA ILE A 146 0.93 1.41 12.01
C ILE A 146 1.16 0.27 13.00
N PRO A 147 0.94 0.47 14.30
CA PRO A 147 1.08 -0.59 15.29
C PRO A 147 0.25 -1.84 14.95
N ARG A 148 0.82 -3.02 15.20
CA ARG A 148 0.17 -4.32 15.06
C ARG A 148 -1.25 -4.32 15.63
N SER A 149 -1.42 -3.81 16.85
CA SER A 149 -2.71 -3.80 17.54
C SER A 149 -3.78 -3.00 16.80
N GLY A 150 -3.39 -1.90 16.15
CA GLY A 150 -4.27 -1.09 15.31
C GLY A 150 -4.69 -1.83 14.04
N ALA A 151 -3.75 -2.46 13.34
CA ALA A 151 -4.04 -3.25 12.14
C ALA A 151 -4.98 -4.42 12.46
N GLU A 152 -4.73 -5.15 13.56
CA GLU A 152 -5.59 -6.26 14.01
C GLU A 152 -6.98 -5.78 14.45
N ALA A 153 -7.09 -4.62 15.08
CA ALA A 153 -8.38 -4.01 15.43
C ALA A 153 -9.20 -3.63 14.20
N ALA A 154 -8.56 -3.03 13.19
CA ALA A 154 -9.20 -2.68 11.93
C ALA A 154 -9.69 -3.93 11.17
N ALA A 155 -8.84 -4.96 11.06
CA ALA A 155 -9.20 -6.22 10.42
C ALA A 155 -10.39 -6.90 11.11
N ARG A 156 -10.42 -6.90 12.45
CA ARG A 156 -11.54 -7.42 13.23
C ARG A 156 -12.84 -6.66 12.95
N ALA A 157 -12.81 -5.32 12.95
CA ALA A 157 -13.99 -4.49 12.66
C ALA A 157 -14.53 -4.75 11.25
N ALA A 158 -13.66 -4.91 10.26
CA ALA A 158 -14.02 -5.25 8.89
C ALA A 158 -14.68 -6.64 8.80
N ARG A 159 -14.09 -7.64 9.46
CA ARG A 159 -14.63 -9.02 9.50
C ARG A 159 -16.04 -9.06 10.09
N GLU A 160 -16.25 -8.37 11.21
CA GLU A 160 -17.56 -8.34 11.90
C GLU A 160 -18.67 -7.76 11.02
N ALA A 161 -18.33 -6.83 10.11
CA ALA A 161 -19.28 -6.20 9.19
C ALA A 161 -19.31 -6.83 7.79
N GLY A 162 -18.46 -7.82 7.51
CA GLY A 162 -18.34 -8.42 6.18
C GLY A 162 -17.66 -7.51 5.15
N VAL A 163 -16.90 -6.51 5.59
CA VAL A 163 -16.09 -5.62 4.75
C VAL A 163 -14.88 -6.40 4.23
N ARG A 164 -14.61 -6.31 2.93
CA ARG A 164 -13.48 -6.99 2.28
C ARG A 164 -12.17 -6.38 2.72
N LEU A 165 -11.21 -7.20 3.17
CA LEU A 165 -9.89 -6.73 3.60
C LEU A 165 -8.86 -6.92 2.48
N VAL A 166 -8.30 -5.82 1.98
CA VAL A 166 -7.06 -5.78 1.19
C VAL A 166 -5.92 -5.47 2.17
N PHE A 167 -5.04 -6.43 2.41
CA PHE A 167 -3.91 -6.21 3.30
C PHE A 167 -2.60 -6.20 2.50
N ASN A 168 -1.99 -5.03 2.34
CA ASN A 168 -0.65 -4.87 1.80
C ASN A 168 0.35 -5.00 2.97
N LEU A 169 0.97 -6.17 3.14
CA LEU A 169 1.92 -6.44 4.23
C LEU A 169 3.30 -5.81 3.93
N ALA A 170 3.32 -4.51 3.80
CA ALA A 170 4.48 -3.69 3.47
C ALA A 170 4.60 -2.48 4.43
N PRO A 171 5.71 -2.30 5.16
CA PRO A 171 6.73 -3.34 5.41
C PRO A 171 6.12 -4.55 6.15
N VAL A 172 6.84 -5.66 6.13
CA VAL A 172 6.41 -6.83 6.89
C VAL A 172 6.44 -6.52 8.38
N ILE A 173 5.30 -6.67 9.01
CA ILE A 173 5.16 -6.61 10.47
C ILE A 173 4.64 -7.96 10.97
N GLU A 174 4.98 -8.27 12.19
CA GLU A 174 4.41 -9.43 12.87
C GLU A 174 2.94 -9.16 13.19
N VAL A 175 2.04 -9.96 12.64
CA VAL A 175 0.59 -9.95 12.95
C VAL A 175 0.12 -11.36 13.24
N ASP A 176 -1.01 -11.46 13.95
CA ASP A 176 -1.63 -12.75 14.18
C ASP A 176 -1.93 -13.46 12.85
N PRO A 177 -1.56 -14.76 12.69
CA PRO A 177 -1.85 -15.53 11.48
C PRO A 177 -3.32 -15.50 11.05
N ASP A 178 -4.25 -15.46 12.00
CA ASP A 178 -5.68 -15.37 11.70
C ASP A 178 -6.07 -14.00 11.14
N THR A 179 -5.32 -12.94 11.45
CA THR A 179 -5.47 -11.63 10.81
C THR A 179 -5.01 -11.69 9.36
N LEU A 180 -3.88 -12.34 9.06
CA LEU A 180 -3.44 -12.54 7.67
C LEU A 180 -4.45 -13.35 6.86
N ARG A 181 -5.02 -14.42 7.43
CA ARG A 181 -6.03 -15.26 6.77
C ARG A 181 -7.35 -14.56 6.47
N GLN A 182 -7.60 -13.39 7.08
CA GLN A 182 -8.76 -12.56 6.75
C GLN A 182 -8.58 -11.80 5.43
N ALA A 183 -7.34 -11.60 4.97
CA ALA A 183 -7.04 -10.86 3.77
C ALA A 183 -7.68 -11.51 2.52
N ASP A 184 -8.28 -10.68 1.69
CA ASP A 184 -8.87 -11.04 0.40
C ASP A 184 -8.78 -9.85 -0.58
N PRO A 185 -7.57 -9.63 -1.16
CA PRO A 185 -6.33 -10.40 -1.06
C PRO A 185 -5.34 -9.90 0.01
N LEU A 186 -4.36 -10.77 0.35
CA LEU A 186 -3.04 -10.34 0.82
C LEU A 186 -2.25 -9.85 -0.40
N VAL A 187 -1.72 -8.61 -0.34
CA VAL A 187 -0.89 -8.02 -1.41
C VAL A 187 0.53 -7.86 -0.90
N VAL A 188 1.49 -8.44 -1.60
CA VAL A 188 2.90 -8.52 -1.21
C VAL A 188 3.81 -8.48 -2.43
N ASN A 189 5.07 -8.04 -2.29
CA ASN A 189 6.11 -8.32 -3.26
C ASN A 189 6.78 -9.69 -2.98
N GLU A 190 7.79 -10.08 -3.76
CA GLU A 190 8.47 -11.37 -3.61
C GLU A 190 9.09 -11.54 -2.21
N HIS A 191 9.75 -10.51 -1.70
CA HIS A 191 10.40 -10.57 -0.38
C HIS A 191 9.38 -10.65 0.75
N GLU A 192 8.31 -9.87 0.65
CA GLU A 192 7.20 -9.85 1.61
C GLU A 192 6.42 -11.17 1.58
N ALA A 193 6.24 -11.77 0.39
CA ALA A 193 5.59 -13.06 0.23
C ALA A 193 6.38 -14.18 0.93
N ALA A 194 7.71 -14.21 0.75
CA ALA A 194 8.57 -15.17 1.43
C ALA A 194 8.50 -14.99 2.96
N ALA A 195 8.50 -13.75 3.45
CA ALA A 195 8.41 -13.46 4.88
C ALA A 195 7.02 -13.82 5.46
N ALA A 196 5.94 -13.54 4.74
CA ALA A 196 4.59 -13.92 5.13
C ALA A 196 4.44 -15.44 5.23
N LEU A 197 4.99 -16.18 4.26
CA LEU A 197 4.99 -17.65 4.29
C LEU A 197 5.77 -18.17 5.50
N ALA A 198 6.97 -17.65 5.75
CA ALA A 198 7.80 -18.05 6.89
C ALA A 198 7.13 -17.79 8.26
N ALA A 199 6.30 -16.74 8.33
CA ALA A 199 5.49 -16.46 9.53
C ALA A 199 4.34 -17.46 9.69
N LEU A 200 3.72 -17.90 8.59
CA LEU A 200 2.58 -18.82 8.62
C LEU A 200 2.97 -20.28 8.82
N ASP A 201 4.11 -20.72 8.28
CA ASP A 201 4.62 -22.08 8.41
C ASP A 201 5.46 -22.31 9.68
N GLY A 202 5.75 -21.22 10.42
CA GLY A 202 6.52 -21.26 11.67
C GLY A 202 8.04 -21.48 11.46
N SER A 203 8.55 -21.42 10.23
CA SER A 203 9.99 -21.55 9.95
C SER A 203 10.78 -20.34 10.44
N GLY A 204 10.15 -19.16 10.46
CA GLY A 204 10.76 -17.89 10.87
C GLY A 204 11.88 -17.40 9.97
N THR A 205 12.24 -18.16 8.93
CA THR A 205 13.32 -17.81 7.99
C THR A 205 12.79 -17.78 6.56
N PRO A 206 12.65 -16.59 5.94
CA PRO A 206 12.18 -16.49 4.56
C PRO A 206 13.13 -17.19 3.58
N ALA A 207 12.59 -18.08 2.75
CA ALA A 207 13.34 -18.66 1.66
C ALA A 207 13.41 -17.67 0.47
N PRO A 208 14.56 -17.46 -0.18
CA PRO A 208 14.66 -16.53 -1.29
C PRO A 208 13.80 -17.00 -2.48
N ILE A 209 13.14 -16.04 -3.14
CA ILE A 209 12.44 -16.26 -4.41
C ILE A 209 13.41 -15.87 -5.52
N THR A 210 13.80 -16.84 -6.35
CA THR A 210 14.84 -16.67 -7.36
C THR A 210 14.31 -16.67 -8.80
N GLY A 211 13.01 -16.88 -8.98
CA GLY A 211 12.37 -16.87 -10.29
C GLY A 211 10.95 -17.40 -10.29
N PRO A 212 10.32 -17.52 -11.48
CA PRO A 212 8.90 -17.81 -11.64
C PRO A 212 8.40 -19.07 -10.93
N ALA A 213 9.20 -20.11 -10.85
CA ALA A 213 8.82 -21.36 -10.17
C ALA A 213 8.73 -21.17 -8.65
N ASP A 214 9.60 -20.33 -8.05
CA ASP A 214 9.53 -20.01 -6.63
C ASP A 214 8.35 -19.07 -6.34
N GLU A 215 8.07 -18.11 -7.22
CA GLU A 215 6.91 -17.23 -7.13
C GLU A 215 5.62 -18.05 -7.08
N ASP A 216 5.43 -18.98 -8.01
CA ASP A 216 4.26 -19.86 -8.10
C ASP A 216 4.13 -20.70 -6.82
N ARG A 217 5.23 -21.33 -6.38
CA ARG A 217 5.27 -22.16 -5.17
C ARG A 217 4.89 -21.34 -3.92
N VAL A 218 5.45 -20.14 -3.75
CA VAL A 218 5.17 -19.31 -2.56
C VAL A 218 3.73 -18.81 -2.58
N ALA A 219 3.22 -18.34 -3.72
CA ALA A 219 1.85 -17.88 -3.83
C ALA A 219 0.84 -19.01 -3.54
N GLN A 220 1.11 -20.22 -4.05
CA GLN A 220 0.28 -21.39 -3.79
C GLN A 220 0.35 -21.82 -2.32
N ALA A 221 1.55 -21.88 -1.73
CA ALA A 221 1.73 -22.23 -0.33
C ALA A 221 1.00 -21.26 0.60
N LEU A 222 1.03 -19.96 0.32
CA LEU A 222 0.27 -18.97 1.09
C LEU A 222 -1.23 -19.29 1.11
N VAL A 223 -1.81 -19.66 -0.03
CA VAL A 223 -3.22 -20.08 -0.11
C VAL A 223 -3.46 -21.39 0.63
N GLU A 224 -2.55 -22.37 0.52
CA GLU A 224 -2.61 -23.64 1.26
C GLU A 224 -2.54 -23.46 2.78
N HIS A 225 -1.85 -22.40 3.26
CA HIS A 225 -1.84 -21.98 4.67
C HIS A 225 -3.11 -21.20 5.11
N GLY A 226 -4.12 -21.15 4.25
CA GLY A 226 -5.47 -20.70 4.59
C GLY A 226 -5.80 -19.26 4.18
N LEU A 227 -4.97 -18.58 3.38
CA LEU A 227 -5.36 -17.31 2.78
C LEU A 227 -6.43 -17.53 1.69
N ARG A 228 -7.41 -16.63 1.62
CA ARG A 228 -8.48 -16.70 0.60
C ARG A 228 -7.93 -16.39 -0.79
N SER A 229 -7.10 -15.36 -0.87
CA SER A 229 -6.45 -14.93 -2.10
C SER A 229 -5.17 -14.15 -1.80
N VAL A 230 -4.23 -14.21 -2.73
CA VAL A 230 -2.92 -13.54 -2.67
C VAL A 230 -2.65 -12.86 -4.00
N VAL A 231 -2.07 -11.68 -3.96
CA VAL A 231 -1.50 -11.01 -5.12
C VAL A 231 -0.03 -10.75 -4.83
N VAL A 232 0.85 -11.42 -5.56
CA VAL A 232 2.30 -11.18 -5.49
C VAL A 232 2.68 -10.24 -6.63
N THR A 233 3.14 -9.04 -6.31
CA THR A 233 3.67 -8.08 -7.30
C THR A 233 5.10 -8.45 -7.67
N ILE A 234 5.41 -8.48 -8.98
CA ILE A 234 6.69 -8.95 -9.53
C ILE A 234 7.33 -7.84 -10.38
N GLY A 235 7.29 -6.63 -9.89
CA GLY A 235 7.86 -5.46 -10.54
C GLY A 235 7.43 -5.33 -12.01
N ALA A 236 8.40 -5.26 -12.93
CA ALA A 236 8.15 -5.11 -14.37
C ALA A 236 7.45 -6.34 -15.01
N HIS A 237 7.42 -7.48 -14.32
CA HIS A 237 6.74 -8.69 -14.80
C HIS A 237 5.24 -8.70 -14.44
N GLY A 238 4.77 -7.73 -13.68
CA GLY A 238 3.36 -7.59 -13.34
C GLY A 238 3.00 -8.18 -11.98
N ALA A 239 2.02 -9.09 -11.92
CA ALA A 239 1.58 -9.71 -10.69
C ALA A 239 1.14 -11.17 -10.90
N LEU A 240 1.24 -11.95 -9.84
CA LEU A 240 0.71 -13.31 -9.75
C LEU A 240 -0.50 -13.30 -8.81
N VAL A 241 -1.63 -13.80 -9.29
CA VAL A 241 -2.87 -13.92 -8.51
C VAL A 241 -3.09 -15.39 -8.18
N ALA A 242 -3.20 -15.69 -6.89
CA ALA A 242 -3.55 -17.01 -6.36
C ALA A 242 -4.86 -16.94 -5.57
N ARG A 243 -5.75 -17.92 -5.74
CA ARG A 243 -7.00 -18.05 -5.00
C ARG A 243 -7.24 -19.50 -4.61
N ALA A 244 -7.87 -19.72 -3.46
CA ALA A 244 -8.21 -21.04 -2.99
C ALA A 244 -9.11 -21.77 -4.00
N GLY A 245 -8.66 -22.95 -4.46
CA GLY A 245 -9.41 -23.79 -5.41
C GLY A 245 -9.35 -23.36 -6.87
N GLU A 246 -8.55 -22.34 -7.21
CA GLU A 246 -8.39 -21.85 -8.58
C GLU A 246 -6.93 -22.02 -9.07
N ALA A 247 -6.75 -22.03 -10.38
CA ALA A 247 -5.42 -22.03 -10.99
C ALA A 247 -4.75 -20.65 -10.82
N LEU A 248 -3.43 -20.63 -10.66
CA LEU A 248 -2.64 -19.41 -10.63
C LEU A 248 -2.82 -18.61 -11.92
N THR A 249 -2.95 -17.29 -11.79
CA THR A 249 -3.08 -16.39 -12.93
C THR A 249 -1.98 -15.35 -12.92
N ARG A 250 -1.17 -15.31 -13.99
CA ARG A 250 -0.19 -14.23 -14.20
C ARG A 250 -0.87 -13.05 -14.88
N VAL A 251 -0.71 -11.88 -14.30
CA VAL A 251 -1.19 -10.60 -14.82
C VAL A 251 0.01 -9.81 -15.32
N PRO A 252 0.20 -9.64 -16.64
CA PRO A 252 1.36 -8.94 -17.17
C PRO A 252 1.29 -7.44 -16.88
N SER A 253 2.45 -6.81 -16.69
CA SER A 253 2.60 -5.36 -16.63
C SER A 253 2.85 -4.79 -18.02
N PRO A 254 2.31 -3.60 -18.36
CA PRO A 254 2.74 -2.86 -19.53
C PRO A 254 4.23 -2.55 -19.48
N ARG A 255 4.91 -2.63 -20.62
CA ARG A 255 6.30 -2.18 -20.74
C ARG A 255 6.36 -0.67 -20.82
N VAL A 256 7.02 -0.04 -19.86
CA VAL A 256 7.21 1.40 -19.78
C VAL A 256 8.67 1.73 -19.49
N ARG A 257 9.10 2.93 -19.86
CA ARG A 257 10.41 3.44 -19.42
C ARG A 257 10.28 3.91 -17.97
N ALA A 258 11.00 3.28 -17.06
CA ALA A 258 11.04 3.67 -15.66
C ALA A 258 11.73 5.03 -15.50
N VAL A 259 11.07 5.93 -14.74
CA VAL A 259 11.58 7.22 -14.31
C VAL A 259 11.80 7.18 -12.79
N ASP A 260 10.80 6.69 -12.04
CA ASP A 260 10.82 6.58 -10.59
C ASP A 260 9.85 5.47 -10.16
N THR A 261 10.30 4.52 -9.37
CA THR A 261 9.47 3.40 -8.91
C THR A 261 8.78 3.66 -7.57
N THR A 262 9.03 4.84 -6.97
CA THR A 262 8.47 5.24 -5.67
C THR A 262 6.93 5.25 -5.73
N GLY A 263 6.30 4.55 -4.79
CA GLY A 263 4.85 4.52 -4.67
C GLY A 263 4.09 3.73 -5.76
N ALA A 264 4.79 3.07 -6.71
CA ALA A 264 4.13 2.28 -7.75
C ALA A 264 3.34 1.10 -7.17
N GLY A 265 3.86 0.46 -6.12
CA GLY A 265 3.13 -0.57 -5.36
C GLY A 265 1.90 -0.02 -4.66
N ASP A 266 1.99 1.20 -4.09
CA ASP A 266 0.84 1.86 -3.46
C ASP A 266 -0.22 2.24 -4.51
N ALA A 267 0.20 2.73 -5.68
CA ALA A 267 -0.68 2.99 -6.83
C ALA A 267 -1.42 1.71 -7.26
N PHE A 268 -0.71 0.59 -7.33
CA PHE A 268 -1.29 -0.73 -7.61
C PHE A 268 -2.35 -1.10 -6.56
N VAL A 269 -2.02 -1.01 -5.26
CA VAL A 269 -2.94 -1.39 -4.17
C VAL A 269 -4.19 -0.50 -4.15
N GLY A 270 -4.03 0.82 -4.31
CA GLY A 270 -5.17 1.75 -4.37
C GLY A 270 -6.10 1.47 -5.57
N ALA A 271 -5.52 1.18 -6.74
CA ALA A 271 -6.28 0.80 -7.93
C ALA A 271 -6.99 -0.55 -7.77
N LEU A 272 -6.33 -1.53 -7.15
CA LEU A 272 -6.90 -2.82 -6.81
C LEU A 272 -8.13 -2.65 -5.90
N ALA A 273 -7.97 -1.90 -4.81
CA ALA A 273 -9.04 -1.63 -3.85
C ALA A 273 -10.23 -0.91 -4.50
N HIS A 274 -9.97 0.11 -5.35
CA HIS A 274 -11.00 0.80 -6.13
C HIS A 274 -11.85 -0.17 -6.96
N ARG A 275 -11.23 -1.10 -7.70
CA ARG A 275 -11.94 -2.04 -8.56
C ARG A 275 -12.70 -3.10 -7.75
N LEU A 276 -12.09 -3.61 -6.69
CA LEU A 276 -12.75 -4.56 -5.79
C LEU A 276 -13.97 -3.95 -5.10
N ALA A 277 -13.91 -2.66 -4.71
CA ALA A 277 -15.04 -1.95 -4.13
C ALA A 277 -16.22 -1.77 -5.12
N ARG A 278 -15.95 -1.81 -6.42
CA ARG A 278 -16.96 -1.80 -7.50
C ARG A 278 -17.50 -3.17 -7.87
N GLY A 279 -16.98 -4.24 -7.24
CA GLY A 279 -17.45 -5.61 -7.43
C GLY A 279 -16.74 -6.39 -8.54
N ASP A 280 -15.63 -5.89 -9.05
CA ASP A 280 -14.84 -6.63 -10.03
C ASP A 280 -14.24 -7.90 -9.39
N ASP A 281 -13.98 -8.91 -10.23
CA ASP A 281 -13.18 -10.05 -9.82
C ASP A 281 -11.70 -9.66 -9.61
N LEU A 282 -10.98 -10.48 -8.84
CA LEU A 282 -9.61 -10.16 -8.45
C LEU A 282 -8.64 -10.04 -9.63
N VAL A 283 -8.78 -10.87 -10.66
CA VAL A 283 -7.90 -10.84 -11.83
C VAL A 283 -8.15 -9.58 -12.66
N THR A 284 -9.40 -9.21 -12.88
CA THR A 284 -9.78 -7.97 -13.57
C THR A 284 -9.28 -6.75 -12.79
N ALA A 285 -9.44 -6.74 -11.48
CA ALA A 285 -8.91 -5.68 -10.61
C ALA A 285 -7.38 -5.58 -10.69
N ALA A 286 -6.67 -6.70 -10.64
CA ALA A 286 -5.21 -6.76 -10.74
C ALA A 286 -4.68 -6.30 -12.10
N ARG A 287 -5.41 -6.57 -13.21
CA ARG A 287 -5.05 -6.07 -14.55
C ARG A 287 -5.07 -4.55 -14.63
N LEU A 288 -6.10 -3.90 -14.07
CA LEU A 288 -6.11 -2.44 -14.00
C LEU A 288 -4.99 -1.95 -13.07
N ALA A 289 -4.82 -2.57 -11.91
CA ALA A 289 -3.81 -2.20 -10.94
C ALA A 289 -2.38 -2.25 -11.53
N ALA A 290 -2.06 -3.26 -12.32
CA ALA A 290 -0.77 -3.36 -13.03
C ALA A 290 -0.54 -2.20 -14.02
N ARG A 291 -1.59 -1.78 -14.73
CA ARG A 291 -1.52 -0.62 -15.66
C ARG A 291 -1.35 0.69 -14.90
N VAL A 292 -2.00 0.84 -13.74
CA VAL A 292 -1.86 2.03 -12.88
C VAL A 292 -0.46 2.10 -12.26
N GLY A 293 0.08 0.98 -11.77
CA GLY A 293 1.46 0.91 -11.30
C GLY A 293 2.47 1.26 -12.40
N ALA A 294 2.28 0.74 -13.62
CA ALA A 294 3.12 1.07 -14.77
C ALA A 294 3.01 2.56 -15.17
N TYR A 295 1.83 3.16 -15.08
CA TYR A 295 1.65 4.61 -15.30
C TYR A 295 2.46 5.42 -14.28
N ALA A 296 2.41 5.05 -13.00
CA ALA A 296 3.14 5.72 -11.93
C ALA A 296 4.65 5.65 -12.13
N VAL A 297 5.20 4.47 -12.46
CA VAL A 297 6.64 4.26 -12.72
C VAL A 297 7.19 5.18 -13.81
N GLY A 298 6.39 5.62 -14.77
CA GLY A 298 6.78 6.55 -15.82
C GLY A 298 6.91 8.02 -15.38
N ARG A 299 6.70 8.34 -14.10
CA ARG A 299 6.66 9.71 -13.56
C ARG A 299 7.40 9.78 -12.23
N ALA A 300 7.84 10.99 -11.84
CA ALA A 300 8.56 11.21 -10.59
C ALA A 300 7.61 11.28 -9.37
N GLY A 301 8.06 10.75 -8.25
CA GLY A 301 7.41 10.79 -6.95
C GLY A 301 6.28 9.76 -6.79
N ALA A 302 5.79 9.59 -5.55
CA ALA A 302 4.67 8.70 -5.24
C ALA A 302 3.33 9.32 -5.67
N GLN A 303 2.65 10.03 -4.76
CA GLN A 303 1.33 10.60 -5.03
C GLN A 303 1.25 11.50 -6.28
N PRO A 304 2.26 12.33 -6.62
CA PRO A 304 2.21 13.14 -7.84
C PRO A 304 2.15 12.32 -9.13
N SER A 305 2.67 11.08 -9.13
CA SER A 305 2.74 10.21 -10.31
C SER A 305 1.43 9.47 -10.63
N TYR A 306 0.45 9.47 -9.71
CA TYR A 306 -0.75 8.65 -9.85
C TYR A 306 -1.74 9.23 -10.85
N PRO A 307 -2.37 8.38 -11.70
CA PRO A 307 -3.34 8.85 -12.68
C PRO A 307 -4.63 9.34 -12.04
N GLU A 308 -5.30 10.25 -12.75
CA GLU A 308 -6.69 10.62 -12.48
C GLU A 308 -7.67 9.71 -13.25
N ALA A 309 -8.93 9.71 -12.84
CA ALA A 309 -9.98 9.00 -13.56
C ALA A 309 -10.08 9.53 -15.01
N GLY A 310 -9.94 8.63 -15.98
CA GLY A 310 -9.97 8.97 -17.40
C GLY A 310 -8.61 9.19 -18.06
N ASP A 311 -7.52 9.23 -17.30
CA ASP A 311 -6.18 9.27 -17.88
C ASP A 311 -5.89 8.03 -18.75
N PRO A 312 -5.19 8.19 -19.88
CA PRO A 312 -4.82 7.06 -20.73
C PRO A 312 -3.77 6.18 -20.03
N LEU A 313 -4.18 5.04 -19.54
CA LEU A 313 -3.27 4.07 -18.93
C LEU A 313 -2.51 3.28 -19.99
N PRO A 314 -1.22 2.94 -19.74
CA PRO A 314 -0.45 2.11 -20.66
C PRO A 314 -1.16 0.79 -20.95
N ALA A 315 -1.08 0.31 -22.19
CA ALA A 315 -1.63 -0.97 -22.61
C ALA A 315 -0.60 -2.09 -22.46
N VAL A 316 -1.08 -3.29 -22.18
CA VAL A 316 -0.27 -4.50 -22.27
C VAL A 316 -0.18 -4.86 -23.76
N GLU A 317 1.03 -4.96 -24.30
CA GLU A 317 1.24 -5.47 -25.66
C GLU A 317 0.82 -6.95 -25.71
N GLU A 318 -0.10 -7.30 -26.60
CA GLU A 318 -0.41 -8.69 -26.87
C GLU A 318 0.86 -9.35 -27.47
N GLN A 319 1.39 -10.34 -26.78
CA GLN A 319 2.44 -11.17 -27.35
C GLN A 319 1.81 -11.97 -28.49
N GLY A 320 2.13 -11.57 -29.74
CA GLY A 320 1.74 -12.27 -30.94
C GLY A 320 2.42 -13.64 -31.10
#